data_5e5cb03728b70fc0268b0e69c3849ea2
#
_entry.id   5e5cb03728b70fc0268b0e69c3849ea2
#
_cell.length_a   1.000
_cell.length_b   1.000
_cell.length_c   1.000
_cell.angle_alpha   90.00
_cell.angle_beta   90.00
_cell.angle_gamma   90.00
#
_symmetry.space_group_name_H-M   'P 1'
#
loop_
_entity.id
_entity.type
_entity.pdbx_description
1 polymer ?
#
loop_
_entity_poly.entity_id
_entity_poly.type
_entity_poly.pdbx_seq_one_letter_code
_entity_poly.pdbx_strand_id
1 'polypeptide(L)'
;MKRAVPIVLAALVITGCRRNVEVEKVLQVVDVHTGWYDAGIVEGGKNKLVPSTSIRLQNVSKEPISSVQLNAVFRRRGEQAAWDSHYVKAIGQEDLAPGGKTREIVLRSNHGYTGTESRLQLLQNREFVDAKVEIYGRHGPRNWAKLGEYQIDRQLLTQ
;
A
#
# COMPACT_ATOMS: atom_id res chain seq x y z
N MET A 1 -44.08 57.64 -7.35
CA MET A 1 -43.64 56.57 -8.27
C MET A 1 -42.39 55.89 -7.70
N LYS A 2 -42.55 54.76 -7.02
CA LYS A 2 -41.42 53.99 -6.47
C LYS A 2 -41.04 52.88 -7.41
N ARG A 3 -39.84 52.97 -8.01
CA ARG A 3 -39.30 51.92 -8.89
C ARG A 3 -38.65 50.84 -8.03
N ALA A 4 -39.21 49.64 -8.05
CA ALA A 4 -38.62 48.47 -7.43
C ALA A 4 -37.56 47.87 -8.39
N VAL A 5 -36.35 47.71 -7.91
CA VAL A 5 -35.27 47.02 -8.61
C VAL A 5 -35.28 45.57 -8.18
N PRO A 6 -35.41 44.59 -9.08
CA PRO A 6 -35.31 43.19 -8.68
C PRO A 6 -33.84 42.82 -8.52
N ILE A 7 -33.47 42.37 -7.33
CA ILE A 7 -32.14 41.75 -7.04
C ILE A 7 -32.24 40.29 -7.54
N VAL A 8 -31.54 40.02 -8.63
CA VAL A 8 -31.33 38.65 -9.12
C VAL A 8 -30.21 38.02 -8.31
N LEU A 9 -30.55 37.12 -7.41
CA LEU A 9 -29.64 36.32 -6.64
C LEU A 9 -29.12 35.17 -7.52
N ALA A 10 -27.94 35.31 -8.12
CA ALA A 10 -27.29 34.25 -8.88
C ALA A 10 -26.75 33.19 -7.90
N ALA A 11 -27.46 32.08 -7.75
CA ALA A 11 -26.96 30.92 -7.01
C ALA A 11 -25.84 30.24 -7.83
N LEU A 12 -24.58 30.42 -7.41
CA LEU A 12 -23.46 29.63 -7.89
C LEU A 12 -23.60 28.19 -7.37
N VAL A 13 -24.12 27.32 -8.21
CA VAL A 13 -24.09 25.87 -7.96
C VAL A 13 -22.67 25.40 -8.24
N ILE A 14 -21.86 25.28 -7.18
CA ILE A 14 -20.56 24.62 -7.23
C ILE A 14 -20.81 23.13 -7.34
N THR A 15 -21.00 22.62 -8.55
CA THR A 15 -20.96 21.18 -8.84
C THR A 15 -19.51 20.72 -8.66
N GLY A 16 -19.18 20.28 -7.45
CA GLY A 16 -17.95 19.58 -7.17
C GLY A 16 -17.94 18.26 -7.96
N CYS A 17 -17.44 18.29 -9.20
CA CYS A 17 -17.15 17.09 -9.95
C CYS A 17 -16.14 16.26 -9.15
N ARG A 18 -16.61 15.19 -8.50
CA ARG A 18 -15.71 14.15 -7.98
C ARG A 18 -14.97 13.57 -9.17
N ARG A 19 -13.73 14.05 -9.39
CA ARG A 19 -12.86 13.56 -10.46
C ARG A 19 -12.71 12.04 -10.34
N ASN A 20 -12.84 11.38 -11.49
CA ASN A 20 -12.59 9.95 -11.63
C ASN A 20 -11.07 9.72 -11.64
N VAL A 21 -10.47 9.42 -10.49
CA VAL A 21 -9.03 9.18 -10.38
C VAL A 21 -8.77 7.68 -10.58
N GLU A 22 -8.04 7.33 -11.64
CA GLU A 22 -7.49 6.00 -11.89
C GLU A 22 -6.11 5.94 -11.25
N VAL A 23 -6.02 5.31 -10.07
CA VAL A 23 -4.81 5.36 -9.23
C VAL A 23 -3.56 4.83 -9.93
N GLU A 24 -3.71 3.84 -10.80
CA GLU A 24 -2.65 3.24 -11.58
C GLU A 24 -2.03 4.18 -12.64
N LYS A 25 -2.73 5.25 -13.00
CA LYS A 25 -2.25 6.27 -13.94
C LYS A 25 -1.61 7.47 -13.26
N VAL A 26 -1.94 7.69 -11.99
CA VAL A 26 -1.56 8.91 -11.27
C VAL A 26 -0.60 8.67 -10.11
N LEU A 27 -0.48 7.41 -9.66
CA LEU A 27 0.44 7.02 -8.60
C LEU A 27 1.45 5.98 -9.10
N GLN A 28 2.69 6.15 -8.71
CA GLN A 28 3.77 5.22 -8.93
C GLN A 28 4.30 4.72 -7.59
N VAL A 29 4.52 3.40 -7.49
CA VAL A 29 5.24 2.81 -6.36
C VAL A 29 6.72 3.02 -6.58
N VAL A 30 7.38 3.63 -5.60
CA VAL A 30 8.81 3.96 -5.63
C VAL A 30 9.48 3.58 -4.32
N ASP A 31 10.81 3.62 -4.30
CA ASP A 31 11.64 3.36 -3.10
C ASP A 31 11.25 2.02 -2.43
N VAL A 32 11.19 0.95 -3.24
CA VAL A 32 10.73 -0.38 -2.80
C VAL A 32 11.88 -1.12 -2.13
N HIS A 33 11.63 -1.58 -0.89
CA HIS A 33 12.54 -2.48 -0.17
C HIS A 33 11.73 -3.68 0.31
N THR A 34 12.23 -4.89 0.05
CA THR A 34 11.57 -6.14 0.43
C THR A 34 12.47 -6.98 1.31
N GLY A 35 11.89 -7.84 2.10
CA GLY A 35 12.64 -8.77 2.94
C GLY A 35 11.76 -9.45 3.98
N TRP A 36 12.40 -10.11 4.92
CA TRP A 36 11.76 -10.85 5.99
C TRP A 36 11.96 -10.13 7.31
N TYR A 37 10.87 -9.77 7.93
CA TYR A 37 10.89 -9.12 9.23
C TYR A 37 10.88 -10.16 10.35
N ASP A 38 11.74 -9.93 11.34
CA ASP A 38 11.77 -10.74 12.56
C ASP A 38 10.57 -10.37 13.45
N ALA A 39 9.55 -11.21 13.46
CA ALA A 39 8.38 -11.04 14.31
C ALA A 39 8.59 -11.56 15.74
N GLY A 40 9.84 -11.89 16.11
CA GLY A 40 10.22 -12.34 17.45
C GLY A 40 10.05 -13.83 17.67
N ILE A 41 9.97 -14.19 18.94
CA ILE A 41 9.78 -15.57 19.40
C ILE A 41 8.30 -15.79 19.67
N VAL A 42 7.76 -16.85 19.09
CA VAL A 42 6.36 -17.27 19.26
C VAL A 42 6.28 -18.52 20.16
N GLU A 43 5.06 -19.01 20.38
CA GLU A 43 4.78 -20.19 21.19
C GLU A 43 5.73 -21.35 20.85
N GLY A 44 6.22 -22.02 21.87
CA GLY A 44 7.20 -23.11 21.76
C GLY A 44 8.64 -22.66 21.49
N GLY A 45 8.96 -21.38 21.74
CA GLY A 45 10.35 -20.85 21.60
C GLY A 45 10.82 -20.75 20.15
N LYS A 46 9.89 -20.71 19.17
CA LYS A 46 10.20 -20.66 17.75
C LYS A 46 10.40 -19.23 17.27
N ASN A 47 11.44 -18.99 16.47
CA ASN A 47 11.60 -17.76 15.73
C ASN A 47 10.51 -17.64 14.64
N LYS A 48 9.97 -16.44 14.42
CA LYS A 48 8.99 -16.16 13.38
C LYS A 48 9.50 -15.10 12.42
N LEU A 49 9.51 -15.42 11.13
CA LEU A 49 9.81 -14.51 10.04
C LEU A 49 8.57 -14.28 9.17
N VAL A 50 8.25 -13.02 8.90
CA VAL A 50 7.10 -12.64 8.07
C VAL A 50 7.56 -11.80 6.87
N PRO A 51 6.97 -12.01 5.66
CA PRO A 51 7.33 -11.19 4.52
C PRO A 51 6.86 -9.75 4.74
N SER A 52 7.71 -8.82 4.37
CA SER A 52 7.50 -7.39 4.55
C SER A 52 8.04 -6.61 3.35
N THR A 53 7.41 -5.50 3.06
CA THR A 53 7.92 -4.52 2.11
C THR A 53 7.70 -3.12 2.64
N SER A 54 8.65 -2.22 2.38
CA SER A 54 8.43 -0.79 2.54
C SER A 54 8.46 -0.13 1.17
N ILE A 55 7.58 0.85 0.98
CA ILE A 55 7.39 1.57 -0.27
C ILE A 55 7.10 3.04 -0.01
N ARG A 56 7.19 3.84 -1.05
CA ARG A 56 6.57 5.16 -1.12
C ARG A 56 5.68 5.24 -2.36
N LEU A 57 4.63 6.05 -2.29
CA LEU A 57 3.85 6.44 -3.46
C LEU A 57 4.30 7.81 -3.93
N GLN A 58 4.51 7.95 -5.22
CA GLN A 58 4.77 9.23 -5.87
C GLN A 58 3.57 9.63 -6.72
N ASN A 59 3.10 10.86 -6.55
CA ASN A 59 2.08 11.45 -7.42
C ASN A 59 2.74 11.90 -8.72
N VAL A 60 2.50 11.18 -9.80
CA VAL A 60 3.04 11.49 -11.14
C VAL A 60 2.06 12.31 -12.00
N SER A 61 0.91 12.68 -11.44
CA SER A 61 -0.06 13.53 -12.11
C SER A 61 0.23 15.02 -11.90
N LYS A 62 -0.53 15.86 -12.58
CA LYS A 62 -0.47 17.33 -12.45
C LYS A 62 -1.40 17.89 -11.38
N GLU A 63 -2.16 17.03 -10.71
CA GLU A 63 -3.17 17.40 -9.73
C GLU A 63 -2.86 16.78 -8.36
N PRO A 64 -3.24 17.43 -7.27
CA PRO A 64 -3.12 16.83 -5.94
C PRO A 64 -4.04 15.62 -5.79
N ILE A 65 -3.62 14.64 -5.01
CA ILE A 65 -4.33 13.38 -4.78
C ILE A 65 -4.51 13.15 -3.28
N SER A 66 -5.73 12.81 -2.87
CA SER A 66 -6.07 12.42 -1.50
C SER A 66 -6.85 11.11 -1.45
N SER A 67 -7.17 10.65 -0.25
CA SER A 67 -8.08 9.52 -0.01
C SER A 67 -7.69 8.22 -0.72
N VAL A 68 -6.41 7.84 -0.65
CA VAL A 68 -5.88 6.61 -1.24
C VAL A 68 -5.68 5.54 -0.17
N GLN A 69 -6.18 4.36 -0.45
CA GLN A 69 -5.95 3.15 0.33
C GLN A 69 -5.11 2.16 -0.47
N LEU A 70 -4.26 1.41 0.25
CA LEU A 70 -3.49 0.30 -0.30
C LEU A 70 -3.95 -1.01 0.30
N ASN A 71 -3.84 -2.06 -0.49
CA ASN A 71 -3.92 -3.45 -0.07
C ASN A 71 -2.69 -4.19 -0.61
N ALA A 72 -1.86 -4.71 0.29
CA ALA A 72 -0.75 -5.59 -0.05
C ALA A 72 -1.21 -7.03 0.11
N VAL A 73 -1.17 -7.81 -0.97
CA VAL A 73 -1.54 -9.23 -0.98
C VAL A 73 -0.25 -10.04 -1.07
N PHE A 74 0.05 -10.78 -0.02
CA PHE A 74 1.21 -11.67 0.03
C PHE A 74 0.82 -13.06 -0.47
N ARG A 75 1.69 -13.64 -1.31
CA ARG A 75 1.53 -15.01 -1.84
C ARG A 75 2.84 -15.77 -1.76
N ARG A 76 2.78 -17.05 -1.48
CA ARG A 76 3.95 -17.92 -1.68
C ARG A 76 4.15 -18.19 -3.17
N ARG A 77 5.40 -18.31 -3.60
CA ARG A 77 5.73 -18.59 -4.99
C ARG A 77 5.07 -19.88 -5.44
N GLY A 78 4.41 -19.83 -6.61
CA GLY A 78 3.70 -20.98 -7.19
C GLY A 78 2.26 -21.17 -6.65
N GLU A 79 1.82 -20.40 -5.66
CA GLU A 79 0.47 -20.47 -5.12
C GLU A 79 -0.41 -19.32 -5.62
N GLN A 80 -1.65 -19.66 -6.01
CA GLN A 80 -2.65 -18.67 -6.41
C GLN A 80 -3.38 -18.06 -5.21
N ALA A 81 -3.53 -18.83 -4.13
CA ALA A 81 -4.18 -18.36 -2.91
C ALA A 81 -3.37 -17.24 -2.24
N ALA A 82 -4.05 -16.24 -1.73
CA ALA A 82 -3.42 -15.25 -0.86
C ALA A 82 -3.00 -15.91 0.45
N TRP A 83 -1.76 -15.71 0.84
CA TRP A 83 -1.27 -16.15 2.14
C TRP A 83 -1.74 -15.19 3.24
N ASP A 84 -1.71 -13.88 2.94
CA ASP A 84 -2.22 -12.83 3.81
C ASP A 84 -2.46 -11.55 3.02
N SER A 85 -3.12 -10.58 3.64
CA SER A 85 -3.29 -9.25 3.08
C SER A 85 -3.20 -8.17 4.16
N HIS A 86 -2.65 -7.01 3.80
CA HIS A 86 -2.47 -5.87 4.69
C HIS A 86 -3.06 -4.60 4.07
N TYR A 87 -4.04 -4.03 4.76
CA TYR A 87 -4.72 -2.80 4.34
C TYR A 87 -4.18 -1.60 5.11
N VAL A 88 -3.87 -0.52 4.38
CA VAL A 88 -3.46 0.74 4.99
C VAL A 88 -4.09 1.93 4.27
N LYS A 89 -4.30 3.01 5.01
CA LYS A 89 -4.60 4.33 4.45
C LYS A 89 -3.27 4.99 4.08
N ALA A 90 -2.97 5.05 2.79
CA ALA A 90 -1.69 5.55 2.30
C ALA A 90 -1.66 7.08 2.18
N ILE A 91 -2.76 7.67 1.70
CA ILE A 91 -2.94 9.12 1.60
C ILE A 91 -4.26 9.46 2.27
N GLY A 92 -4.23 10.35 3.23
CA GLY A 92 -5.38 10.78 4.00
C GLY A 92 -6.23 11.81 3.27
N GLN A 93 -6.80 12.73 4.04
CA GLN A 93 -7.50 13.90 3.53
C GLN A 93 -6.53 15.02 3.14
N GLU A 94 -5.30 14.97 3.66
CA GLU A 94 -4.22 15.84 3.22
C GLU A 94 -3.79 15.42 1.82
N ASP A 95 -3.74 16.37 0.92
CA ASP A 95 -3.40 16.12 -0.47
C ASP A 95 -1.91 15.82 -0.63
N LEU A 96 -1.60 14.81 -1.44
CA LEU A 96 -0.26 14.60 -1.97
C LEU A 96 -0.08 15.46 -3.23
N ALA A 97 0.76 16.48 -3.13
CA ALA A 97 1.00 17.41 -4.22
C ALA A 97 1.56 16.72 -5.49
N PRO A 98 1.40 17.31 -6.69
CA PRO A 98 2.06 16.83 -7.90
C PRO A 98 3.57 16.66 -7.70
N GLY A 99 4.13 15.53 -8.13
CA GLY A 99 5.53 15.16 -7.93
C GLY A 99 5.90 14.77 -6.51
N GLY A 100 5.02 14.97 -5.52
CA GLY A 100 5.26 14.65 -4.12
C GLY A 100 5.30 13.14 -3.88
N LYS A 101 6.02 12.76 -2.81
CA LYS A 101 6.09 11.37 -2.32
C LYS A 101 5.47 11.27 -0.94
N THR A 102 4.84 10.13 -0.65
CA THR A 102 4.41 9.82 0.72
C THR A 102 5.61 9.62 1.64
N ARG A 103 5.35 9.59 2.95
CA ARG A 103 6.27 8.94 3.89
C ARG A 103 6.40 7.46 3.52
N GLU A 104 7.42 6.81 4.08
CA GLU A 104 7.56 5.37 3.96
C GLU A 104 6.32 4.65 4.51
N ILE A 105 5.82 3.69 3.74
CA ILE A 105 4.68 2.87 4.08
C ILE A 105 5.18 1.44 4.22
N VAL A 106 5.10 0.89 5.43
CA VAL A 106 5.48 -0.49 5.71
C VAL A 106 4.25 -1.39 5.61
N LEU A 107 4.35 -2.39 4.76
CA LEU A 107 3.32 -3.40 4.51
C LEU A 107 3.89 -4.75 4.93
N ARG A 108 3.24 -5.43 5.86
CA ARG A 108 3.76 -6.63 6.50
C ARG A 108 2.67 -7.67 6.64
N SER A 109 2.99 -8.92 6.33
CA SER A 109 2.10 -10.04 6.59
C SER A 109 2.06 -10.38 8.09
N ASN A 110 0.93 -10.86 8.57
CA ASN A 110 0.83 -11.50 9.88
C ASN A 110 1.21 -12.99 9.83
N HIS A 111 1.20 -13.59 8.64
CA HIS A 111 1.60 -14.96 8.39
C HIS A 111 3.04 -15.05 7.93
N GLY A 112 3.72 -16.10 8.33
CA GLY A 112 5.13 -16.30 8.03
C GLY A 112 5.62 -17.69 8.38
N TYR A 113 6.93 -17.86 8.36
CA TYR A 113 7.59 -19.12 8.74
C TYR A 113 8.00 -19.08 10.20
N THR A 114 7.87 -20.21 10.86
CA THR A 114 8.34 -20.42 12.23
C THR A 114 9.28 -21.62 12.27
N GLY A 115 10.32 -21.53 13.09
CA GLY A 115 11.26 -22.62 13.31
C GLY A 115 12.10 -22.42 14.56
N THR A 116 12.73 -23.49 15.03
CA THR A 116 13.65 -23.46 16.17
C THR A 116 15.04 -23.00 15.79
N GLU A 117 15.36 -23.03 14.48
CA GLU A 117 16.63 -22.60 13.93
C GLU A 117 16.80 -21.09 14.09
N SER A 118 18.04 -20.61 13.96
CA SER A 118 18.30 -19.17 13.88
C SER A 118 17.60 -18.54 12.67
N ARG A 119 17.34 -17.24 12.74
CA ARG A 119 16.64 -16.50 11.68
C ARG A 119 17.30 -16.63 10.31
N LEU A 120 18.64 -16.59 10.26
CA LEU A 120 19.39 -16.78 9.02
C LEU A 120 19.27 -18.21 8.49
N GLN A 121 19.33 -19.21 9.38
CA GLN A 121 19.16 -20.60 9.00
C GLN A 121 17.75 -20.87 8.45
N LEU A 122 16.70 -20.23 9.03
CA LEU A 122 15.35 -20.31 8.49
C LEU A 122 15.28 -19.82 7.03
N LEU A 123 15.91 -18.69 6.71
CA LEU A 123 15.95 -18.14 5.35
C LEU A 123 16.72 -19.04 4.37
N GLN A 124 17.68 -19.82 4.85
CA GLN A 124 18.50 -20.73 4.04
C GLN A 124 17.91 -22.13 3.94
N ASN A 125 16.84 -22.41 4.69
CA ASN A 125 16.19 -23.72 4.68
C ASN A 125 15.63 -24.05 3.27
N ARG A 126 15.79 -25.28 2.82
CA ARG A 126 15.30 -25.74 1.51
C ARG A 126 13.79 -25.75 1.42
N GLU A 127 13.10 -25.99 2.56
CA GLU A 127 11.64 -25.96 2.66
C GLU A 127 11.06 -24.52 2.69
N PHE A 128 11.92 -23.52 2.74
CA PHE A 128 11.52 -22.12 2.72
C PHE A 128 11.06 -21.73 1.32
N VAL A 129 9.77 -21.51 1.16
CA VAL A 129 9.17 -21.08 -0.10
C VAL A 129 9.21 -19.56 -0.19
N ASP A 130 9.77 -19.03 -1.27
CA ASP A 130 9.80 -17.59 -1.53
C ASP A 130 8.39 -17.01 -1.60
N ALA A 131 8.27 -15.75 -1.24
CA ALA A 131 7.04 -15.01 -1.30
C ALA A 131 7.14 -13.85 -2.30
N LYS A 132 5.99 -13.38 -2.74
CA LYS A 132 5.82 -12.13 -3.48
C LYS A 132 4.73 -11.29 -2.84
N VAL A 133 4.74 -9.99 -3.11
CA VAL A 133 3.69 -9.05 -2.71
C VAL A 133 3.12 -8.36 -3.94
N GLU A 134 1.81 -8.32 -4.03
CA GLU A 134 1.06 -7.55 -5.01
C GLU A 134 0.47 -6.33 -4.31
N ILE A 135 0.77 -5.13 -4.81
CA ILE A 135 0.29 -3.86 -4.25
C ILE A 135 -0.89 -3.39 -5.09
N TYR A 136 -2.02 -3.25 -4.45
CA TYR A 136 -3.23 -2.68 -5.03
C TYR A 136 -3.54 -1.34 -4.38
N GLY A 137 -4.02 -0.39 -5.19
CA GLY A 137 -4.48 0.91 -4.72
C GLY A 137 -5.93 1.17 -5.11
N ARG A 138 -6.62 1.99 -4.32
CA ARG A 138 -7.91 2.56 -4.71
C ARG A 138 -8.08 3.98 -4.20
N HIS A 139 -8.76 4.80 -4.95
CA HIS A 139 -9.17 6.15 -4.57
C HIS A 139 -10.62 6.15 -4.07
N GLY A 140 -10.84 6.51 -2.81
CA GLY A 140 -12.17 6.51 -2.20
C GLY A 140 -12.88 5.16 -2.32
N PRO A 141 -14.16 5.11 -2.75
CA PRO A 141 -14.97 3.89 -2.85
C PRO A 141 -14.77 3.11 -4.17
N ARG A 142 -13.73 3.40 -4.93
CA ARG A 142 -13.52 2.82 -6.26
C ARG A 142 -12.96 1.41 -6.20
N ASN A 143 -12.88 0.78 -7.39
CA ASN A 143 -12.28 -0.55 -7.53
C ASN A 143 -10.78 -0.51 -7.25
N TRP A 144 -10.26 -1.64 -6.79
CA TRP A 144 -8.84 -1.85 -6.62
C TRP A 144 -8.14 -1.97 -7.98
N ALA A 145 -7.03 -1.27 -8.15
CA ALA A 145 -6.15 -1.36 -9.30
C ALA A 145 -4.76 -1.82 -8.85
N LYS A 146 -4.13 -2.71 -9.61
CA LYS A 146 -2.78 -3.20 -9.31
C LYS A 146 -1.76 -2.10 -9.64
N LEU A 147 -0.96 -1.73 -8.64
CA LEU A 147 0.11 -0.74 -8.77
C LEU A 147 1.49 -1.37 -8.99
N GLY A 148 1.68 -2.60 -8.54
CA GLY A 148 2.96 -3.29 -8.69
C GLY A 148 2.95 -4.70 -8.10
N GLU A 149 4.01 -5.44 -8.41
CA GLU A 149 4.30 -6.78 -7.87
C GLU A 149 5.79 -6.90 -7.64
N TYR A 150 6.17 -7.40 -6.47
CA TYR A 150 7.57 -7.49 -6.05
C TYR A 150 7.85 -8.83 -5.40
N GLN A 151 9.01 -9.41 -5.69
CA GLN A 151 9.51 -10.57 -4.98
C GLN A 151 10.00 -10.13 -3.59
N ILE A 152 9.81 -10.99 -2.60
CA ILE A 152 10.35 -10.76 -1.26
C ILE A 152 11.77 -11.36 -1.23
N ASP A 153 12.76 -10.52 -1.08
CA ASP A 153 14.17 -10.93 -1.03
C ASP A 153 14.45 -11.77 0.22
N ARG A 154 15.30 -12.80 0.09
CA ARG A 154 15.75 -13.61 1.23
C ARG A 154 16.77 -12.88 2.06
N GLN A 155 16.37 -11.79 2.68
CA GLN A 155 17.18 -10.99 3.60
C GLN A 155 16.38 -10.64 4.84
N LEU A 156 17.07 -10.54 5.97
CA LEU A 156 16.47 -9.98 7.18
C LEU A 156 16.39 -8.46 7.05
N LEU A 157 15.23 -7.91 7.34
CA LEU A 157 15.07 -6.47 7.46
C LEU A 157 15.52 -6.05 8.87
N THR A 158 16.49 -5.16 8.92
CA THR A 158 16.84 -4.43 10.14
C THR A 158 15.79 -3.34 10.36
N GLN A 159 15.32 -3.22 11.61
CA GLN A 159 14.38 -2.15 11.98
C GLN A 159 15.03 -0.78 11.86
#